data_c66097fd44fa642cb6c018f717b33e30
#
_entry.id   c66097fd44fa642cb6c018f717b33e30
#
_cell.length_a   1.000
_cell.length_b   1.000
_cell.length_c   1.000
_cell.angle_alpha   90.00
_cell.angle_beta   90.00
_cell.angle_gamma   90.00
#
_symmetry.space_group_name_H-M   'P 1'
#
loop_
_entity.id
_entity.type
_entity.pdbx_description
1 polymer ?
#
loop_
_entity_poly.entity_id
_entity_poly.type
_entity_poly.pdbx_seq_one_letter_code
_entity_poly.pdbx_strand_id
1 'polypeptide(L)'
;MLGKKLKMAGAILLSLGLLLTAGCSGAKKGPDKNGVYKIKFGSTGNNEHQYTVYGKYFKQKVEELTNGKVQVEIYPNNALGNEREMAESTLMGTIEMCCVTSDGTLPSWVPETQILSIPYLFANKKEAYYVLDHTLQDYLEPKFEAKGAKHLAFAELGFRHFTNNTRPIKKASDMKGLKIRVQEAPVWFALMNDLQATATPVPFAELYTALQQGMVDGEENPIASVASSKFYEVQKYMSLDGHTYAAGSALINKQFYDSLPPEYQKAVDEAAIYARDAQRADINGKEAKMLEDMKAKGMEVDEVDIDSFKEATKDLYREPAVAKLVKPELVELVKKAIADMPKS
;
A
#
# COMPACT_ATOMS: atom_id res chain seq x y z
N MET A 1 -66.24 56.73 -0.01
CA MET A 1 -66.51 56.62 -1.45
C MET A 1 -65.96 55.29 -1.87
N LEU A 2 -66.82 54.39 -2.11
CA LEU A 2 -67.01 53.61 -3.35
C LEU A 2 -65.72 52.93 -3.81
N GLY A 3 -65.66 51.70 -3.94
CA GLY A 3 -66.57 50.59 -4.18
C GLY A 3 -65.94 49.66 -5.17
N LYS A 4 -66.12 48.52 -4.98
CA LYS A 4 -66.55 47.41 -5.84
C LYS A 4 -65.75 46.13 -5.65
N LYS A 5 -66.54 45.22 -5.18
CA LYS A 5 -66.27 43.77 -5.20
C LYS A 5 -66.09 43.31 -6.64
N LEU A 6 -65.14 42.36 -6.84
CA LEU A 6 -65.40 41.38 -7.87
C LEU A 6 -64.84 40.01 -7.38
N LYS A 7 -65.76 39.12 -7.22
CA LYS A 7 -65.51 37.67 -7.03
C LYS A 7 -65.09 37.09 -8.37
N MET A 8 -64.05 36.25 -8.39
CA MET A 8 -64.05 35.18 -9.37
C MET A 8 -63.36 33.95 -8.73
N ALA A 9 -64.12 32.91 -8.83
CA ALA A 9 -63.79 31.58 -8.35
C ALA A 9 -62.85 30.85 -9.32
N GLY A 10 -62.15 29.87 -8.79
CA GLY A 10 -61.88 28.66 -9.50
C GLY A 10 -60.46 28.46 -10.02
N ALA A 11 -59.77 27.61 -9.43
CA ALA A 11 -59.17 26.39 -9.96
C ALA A 11 -58.04 25.92 -9.03
N ILE A 12 -58.35 24.97 -8.20
CA ILE A 12 -57.36 24.17 -7.47
C ILE A 12 -56.69 23.23 -8.50
N LEU A 13 -55.50 23.57 -8.94
CA LEU A 13 -54.60 22.63 -9.64
C LEU A 13 -53.69 22.00 -8.59
N LEU A 14 -54.04 20.77 -8.21
CA LEU A 14 -53.13 19.86 -7.52
C LEU A 14 -51.98 19.54 -8.47
N SER A 15 -50.90 20.28 -8.38
CA SER A 15 -49.61 19.83 -8.93
C SER A 15 -48.97 18.87 -7.93
N LEU A 16 -49.12 17.58 -8.23
CA LEU A 16 -48.42 16.49 -7.58
C LEU A 16 -46.93 16.65 -7.91
N GLY A 17 -46.20 17.33 -7.04
CA GLY A 17 -44.74 17.43 -7.10
C GLY A 17 -44.15 16.05 -6.80
N LEU A 18 -43.76 15.32 -7.84
CA LEU A 18 -42.80 14.22 -7.69
C LEU A 18 -41.49 14.81 -7.12
N LEU A 19 -41.32 14.69 -5.82
CA LEU A 19 -40.01 14.80 -5.19
C LEU A 19 -39.17 13.60 -5.70
N LEU A 20 -38.45 13.84 -6.78
CA LEU A 20 -37.30 13.01 -7.13
C LEU A 20 -36.29 13.19 -5.99
N THR A 21 -36.36 12.29 -4.99
CA THR A 21 -35.24 12.03 -4.11
C THR A 21 -34.13 11.48 -4.99
N ALA A 22 -33.26 12.36 -5.48
CA ALA A 22 -31.94 11.94 -5.94
C ALA A 22 -31.19 11.39 -4.74
N GLY A 23 -31.50 10.15 -4.36
CA GLY A 23 -30.65 9.37 -3.52
C GLY A 23 -29.32 9.23 -4.26
N CYS A 24 -28.23 9.71 -3.67
CA CYS A 24 -26.89 9.27 -4.01
C CYS A 24 -26.76 7.79 -3.66
N SER A 25 -27.43 6.92 -4.42
CA SER A 25 -27.08 5.51 -4.47
C SER A 25 -25.84 5.44 -5.36
N GLY A 26 -24.70 5.14 -4.79
CA GLY A 26 -23.53 4.76 -5.56
C GLY A 26 -24.00 3.76 -6.62
N ALA A 27 -23.88 4.13 -7.90
CA ALA A 27 -24.33 3.28 -8.98
C ALA A 27 -23.63 1.93 -8.85
N LYS A 28 -24.41 0.83 -8.77
CA LYS A 28 -23.83 -0.51 -8.88
C LYS A 28 -23.07 -0.54 -10.21
N LYS A 29 -21.74 -0.66 -10.13
CA LYS A 29 -20.88 -0.73 -11.31
C LYS A 29 -21.05 -2.13 -11.92
N GLY A 30 -22.06 -2.30 -12.77
CA GLY A 30 -22.25 -3.49 -13.59
C GLY A 30 -21.38 -3.42 -14.85
N PRO A 31 -21.52 -4.43 -15.73
CA PRO A 31 -20.81 -4.46 -17.01
C PRO A 31 -21.25 -3.29 -17.90
N ASP A 32 -20.38 -2.90 -18.82
CA ASP A 32 -20.73 -1.94 -19.88
C ASP A 32 -21.74 -2.55 -20.86
N LYS A 33 -22.14 -1.76 -21.87
CA LYS A 33 -23.11 -2.20 -22.91
C LYS A 33 -22.67 -3.42 -23.71
N ASN A 34 -21.39 -3.81 -23.64
CA ASN A 34 -20.81 -4.98 -24.29
C ASN A 34 -20.68 -6.17 -23.34
N GLY A 35 -21.17 -6.04 -22.12
CA GLY A 35 -21.05 -7.06 -21.08
C GLY A 35 -19.63 -7.16 -20.49
N VAL A 36 -18.84 -6.08 -20.54
CA VAL A 36 -17.47 -6.04 -20.03
C VAL A 36 -17.42 -5.29 -18.70
N TYR A 37 -16.79 -5.90 -17.70
CA TYR A 37 -16.46 -5.28 -16.42
C TYR A 37 -15.10 -4.59 -16.53
N LYS A 38 -15.01 -3.33 -16.15
CA LYS A 38 -13.78 -2.56 -16.21
C LYS A 38 -13.23 -2.29 -14.82
N ILE A 39 -11.96 -2.57 -14.62
CA ILE A 39 -11.22 -2.29 -13.40
C ILE A 39 -10.20 -1.18 -13.69
N LYS A 40 -10.36 -0.02 -13.05
CA LYS A 40 -9.29 0.97 -12.95
C LYS A 40 -8.39 0.52 -11.82
N PHE A 41 -7.14 0.21 -12.16
CA PHE A 41 -6.11 -0.19 -11.20
C PHE A 41 -5.14 0.97 -10.97
N GLY A 42 -5.19 1.56 -9.77
CA GLY A 42 -4.28 2.63 -9.35
C GLY A 42 -3.04 2.11 -8.66
N SER A 43 -1.88 2.67 -8.99
CA SER A 43 -0.62 2.39 -8.30
C SER A 43 0.28 3.63 -8.23
N THR A 44 1.12 3.68 -7.21
CA THR A 44 2.21 4.65 -7.11
C THR A 44 3.39 4.23 -7.97
N GLY A 45 4.33 5.15 -8.18
CA GLY A 45 5.54 4.89 -8.95
C GLY A 45 5.32 4.69 -10.45
N ASN A 46 6.39 4.46 -11.17
CA ASN A 46 6.39 4.31 -12.62
C ASN A 46 6.01 2.89 -13.06
N ASN A 47 6.15 2.62 -14.35
CA ASN A 47 5.85 1.31 -14.94
C ASN A 47 6.73 0.14 -14.45
N GLU A 48 7.84 0.43 -13.79
CA GLU A 48 8.80 -0.54 -13.25
C GLU A 48 8.65 -0.72 -11.73
N HIS A 49 7.83 0.12 -11.10
CA HIS A 49 7.53 0.01 -9.67
C HIS A 49 6.79 -1.29 -9.36
N GLN A 50 7.11 -1.91 -8.23
CA GLN A 50 6.61 -3.23 -7.84
C GLN A 50 5.08 -3.35 -7.92
N TYR A 51 4.34 -2.32 -7.50
CA TYR A 51 2.86 -2.34 -7.53
C TYR A 51 2.31 -2.28 -8.95
N THR A 52 2.97 -1.52 -9.84
CA THR A 52 2.58 -1.48 -11.25
C THR A 52 2.88 -2.81 -11.94
N VAL A 53 4.00 -3.45 -11.58
CA VAL A 53 4.36 -4.79 -12.07
C VAL A 53 3.32 -5.82 -11.63
N TYR A 54 2.88 -5.79 -10.36
CA TYR A 54 1.77 -6.62 -9.88
C TYR A 54 0.51 -6.40 -10.73
N GLY A 55 0.12 -5.14 -10.96
CA GLY A 55 -1.05 -4.79 -11.78
C GLY A 55 -0.96 -5.33 -13.20
N LYS A 56 0.24 -5.36 -13.81
CA LYS A 56 0.45 -5.92 -15.16
C LYS A 56 0.22 -7.44 -15.20
N TYR A 57 0.74 -8.19 -14.22
CA TYR A 57 0.50 -9.62 -14.11
C TYR A 57 -0.97 -9.93 -13.80
N PHE A 58 -1.60 -9.16 -12.92
CA PHE A 58 -3.02 -9.28 -12.63
C PHE A 58 -3.87 -9.05 -13.89
N LYS A 59 -3.63 -7.95 -14.60
CA LYS A 59 -4.30 -7.64 -15.87
C LYS A 59 -4.18 -8.80 -16.85
N GLN A 60 -2.96 -9.24 -17.14
CA GLN A 60 -2.72 -10.33 -18.07
C GLN A 60 -3.55 -11.56 -17.71
N LYS A 61 -3.54 -11.96 -16.43
CA LYS A 61 -4.17 -13.21 -16.01
C LYS A 61 -5.68 -13.13 -15.94
N VAL A 62 -6.25 -12.04 -15.42
CA VAL A 62 -7.71 -11.90 -15.31
C VAL A 62 -8.35 -11.74 -16.68
N GLU A 63 -7.72 -11.01 -17.61
CA GLU A 63 -8.21 -10.88 -18.99
C GLU A 63 -8.16 -12.22 -19.74
N GLU A 64 -7.11 -13.03 -19.53
CA GLU A 64 -7.01 -14.40 -20.03
C GLU A 64 -8.13 -15.28 -19.50
N LEU A 65 -8.31 -15.36 -18.17
CA LEU A 65 -9.28 -16.25 -17.53
C LEU A 65 -10.75 -15.89 -17.85
N THR A 66 -11.01 -14.63 -18.16
CA THR A 66 -12.37 -14.15 -18.43
C THR A 66 -12.64 -13.93 -19.92
N ASN A 67 -11.72 -14.34 -20.81
CA ASN A 67 -11.80 -14.05 -22.25
C ASN A 67 -12.11 -12.57 -22.55
N GLY A 68 -11.47 -11.67 -21.80
CA GLY A 68 -11.62 -10.22 -21.93
C GLY A 68 -12.94 -9.66 -21.40
N LYS A 69 -13.72 -10.42 -20.62
CA LYS A 69 -14.95 -9.94 -19.97
C LYS A 69 -14.69 -9.15 -18.71
N VAL A 70 -13.55 -9.32 -18.07
CA VAL A 70 -13.01 -8.42 -17.05
C VAL A 70 -11.75 -7.78 -17.62
N GLN A 71 -11.73 -6.47 -17.77
CA GLN A 71 -10.61 -5.71 -18.35
C GLN A 71 -10.02 -4.77 -17.33
N VAL A 72 -8.68 -4.66 -17.31
CA VAL A 72 -7.94 -3.81 -16.37
C VAL A 72 -7.25 -2.67 -17.10
N GLU A 73 -7.51 -1.45 -16.64
CA GLU A 73 -6.81 -0.25 -17.07
C GLU A 73 -5.84 0.17 -15.96
N ILE A 74 -4.53 0.15 -16.23
CA ILE A 74 -3.50 0.46 -15.24
C ILE A 74 -3.18 1.95 -15.26
N TYR A 75 -3.20 2.58 -14.08
CA TYR A 75 -2.90 3.99 -13.85
C TYR A 75 -1.70 4.12 -12.90
N PRO A 76 -0.47 4.11 -13.44
CA PRO A 76 0.76 4.30 -12.66
C PRO A 76 1.00 5.77 -12.33
N ASN A 77 2.13 6.06 -11.65
CA ASN A 77 2.59 7.41 -11.36
C ASN A 77 1.57 8.28 -10.60
N ASN A 78 0.82 7.68 -9.68
CA ASN A 78 -0.21 8.39 -8.90
C ASN A 78 -1.28 9.08 -9.79
N ALA A 79 -1.57 8.56 -10.98
CA ALA A 79 -2.52 9.17 -11.91
C ALA A 79 -3.96 9.20 -11.37
N LEU A 80 -4.28 8.37 -10.37
CA LEU A 80 -5.57 8.38 -9.66
C LEU A 80 -5.48 8.96 -8.24
N GLY A 81 -4.45 9.74 -7.94
CA GLY A 81 -4.15 10.30 -6.63
C GLY A 81 -2.97 9.61 -5.93
N ASN A 82 -2.55 10.14 -4.76
CA ASN A 82 -1.53 9.51 -3.93
C ASN A 82 -2.06 8.20 -3.31
N GLU A 83 -1.22 7.45 -2.60
CA GLU A 83 -1.60 6.14 -2.05
C GLU A 83 -2.82 6.21 -1.12
N ARG A 84 -2.89 7.25 -0.27
CA ARG A 84 -4.02 7.47 0.63
C ARG A 84 -5.31 7.75 -0.12
N GLU A 85 -5.26 8.63 -1.12
CA GLU A 85 -6.40 8.96 -1.98
C GLU A 85 -6.88 7.75 -2.79
N MET A 86 -5.96 6.94 -3.32
CA MET A 86 -6.30 5.70 -4.02
C MET A 86 -6.93 4.65 -3.09
N ALA A 87 -6.39 4.48 -1.87
CA ALA A 87 -6.98 3.59 -0.88
C ALA A 87 -8.40 4.03 -0.52
N GLU A 88 -8.60 5.30 -0.17
CA GLU A 88 -9.92 5.85 0.14
C GLU A 88 -10.90 5.70 -1.02
N SER A 89 -10.46 6.03 -2.23
CA SER A 89 -11.24 5.88 -3.46
C SER A 89 -11.66 4.43 -3.72
N THR A 90 -10.79 3.46 -3.42
CA THR A 90 -11.11 2.03 -3.53
C THR A 90 -12.12 1.60 -2.46
N LEU A 91 -11.93 2.01 -1.20
CA LEU A 91 -12.87 1.72 -0.11
C LEU A 91 -14.26 2.29 -0.41
N MET A 92 -14.34 3.50 -0.98
CA MET A 92 -15.59 4.18 -1.34
C MET A 92 -16.17 3.72 -2.69
N GLY A 93 -15.42 2.98 -3.51
CA GLY A 93 -15.85 2.48 -4.81
C GLY A 93 -15.82 3.50 -5.95
N THR A 94 -15.05 4.59 -5.85
CA THR A 94 -14.81 5.53 -6.96
C THR A 94 -13.81 4.99 -7.96
N ILE A 95 -12.86 4.17 -7.51
CA ILE A 95 -12.03 3.30 -8.36
C ILE A 95 -12.24 1.84 -7.94
N GLU A 96 -12.03 0.93 -8.86
CA GLU A 96 -12.32 -0.49 -8.62
C GLU A 96 -11.20 -1.17 -7.83
N MET A 97 -9.92 -0.81 -8.05
CA MET A 97 -8.78 -1.52 -7.47
C MET A 97 -7.58 -0.60 -7.29
N CYS A 98 -6.80 -0.86 -6.25
CA CYS A 98 -5.48 -0.26 -6.08
C CYS A 98 -4.48 -1.26 -5.48
N CYS A 99 -3.19 -0.95 -5.62
CA CYS A 99 -2.14 -1.55 -4.81
C CYS A 99 -1.36 -0.44 -4.12
N VAL A 100 -1.37 -0.45 -2.78
CA VAL A 100 -0.78 0.58 -1.94
C VAL A 100 0.00 -0.06 -0.80
N THR A 101 0.90 0.69 -0.16
CA THR A 101 1.69 0.18 0.98
C THR A 101 0.78 -0.21 2.15
N SER A 102 0.93 -1.43 2.64
CA SER A 102 0.08 -1.97 3.71
C SER A 102 0.23 -1.19 5.00
N ASP A 103 1.43 -1.09 5.51
CA ASP A 103 1.77 -0.55 6.83
C ASP A 103 1.97 0.97 6.87
N GLY A 104 2.17 1.59 5.70
CA GLY A 104 2.34 3.05 5.59
C GLY A 104 1.06 3.80 5.25
N THR A 105 0.17 3.17 4.49
CA THR A 105 -1.03 3.83 3.96
C THR A 105 -2.32 3.41 4.66
N LEU A 106 -2.48 2.12 4.92
CA LEU A 106 -3.74 1.53 5.37
C LEU A 106 -4.02 1.61 6.89
N PRO A 107 -3.07 1.99 7.77
CA PRO A 107 -3.33 2.04 9.22
C PRO A 107 -4.47 2.95 9.64
N SER A 108 -4.82 3.96 8.84
CA SER A 108 -5.97 4.83 9.10
C SER A 108 -7.31 4.10 9.10
N TRP A 109 -7.41 2.97 8.41
CA TRP A 109 -8.62 2.15 8.28
C TRP A 109 -8.49 0.79 8.96
N VAL A 110 -7.30 0.18 8.88
CA VAL A 110 -6.96 -1.13 9.47
C VAL A 110 -5.61 -1.00 10.20
N PRO A 111 -5.60 -0.51 11.46
CA PRO A 111 -4.37 -0.24 12.21
C PRO A 111 -3.42 -1.42 12.32
N GLU A 112 -3.96 -2.63 12.32
CA GLU A 112 -3.20 -3.88 12.46
C GLU A 112 -2.24 -4.13 11.30
N THR A 113 -2.40 -3.45 10.17
CA THR A 113 -1.43 -3.52 9.05
C THR A 113 -0.03 -3.03 9.45
N GLN A 114 0.07 -2.20 10.51
CA GLN A 114 1.36 -1.75 11.06
C GLN A 114 2.19 -2.87 11.70
N ILE A 115 1.67 -4.10 11.79
CA ILE A 115 2.48 -5.26 12.18
C ILE A 115 3.73 -5.39 11.29
N LEU A 116 3.63 -5.00 10.01
CA LEU A 116 4.76 -5.04 9.08
C LEU A 116 5.82 -3.96 9.35
N SER A 117 5.47 -2.90 10.08
CA SER A 117 6.42 -1.86 10.51
C SER A 117 7.21 -2.26 11.78
N ILE A 118 6.94 -3.41 12.39
CA ILE A 118 7.70 -3.88 13.55
C ILE A 118 9.09 -4.33 13.09
N PRO A 119 10.17 -3.70 13.59
CA PRO A 119 11.52 -4.00 13.14
C PRO A 119 11.93 -5.45 13.40
N TYR A 120 12.62 -6.04 12.42
CA TYR A 120 13.19 -7.39 12.50
C TYR A 120 12.19 -8.49 12.85
N LEU A 121 10.90 -8.28 12.50
CA LEU A 121 9.85 -9.26 12.71
C LEU A 121 10.08 -10.53 11.87
N PHE A 122 10.60 -10.37 10.67
CA PHE A 122 10.96 -11.44 9.75
C PHE A 122 12.46 -11.51 9.53
N ALA A 123 13.04 -12.70 9.55
CA ALA A 123 14.46 -12.90 9.29
C ALA A 123 14.77 -12.96 7.78
N ASN A 124 13.81 -13.32 6.95
CA ASN A 124 13.98 -13.48 5.50
C ASN A 124 12.62 -13.42 4.76
N LYS A 125 12.70 -13.32 3.43
CA LYS A 125 11.49 -13.25 2.56
C LYS A 125 10.61 -14.50 2.67
N LYS A 126 11.20 -15.69 2.93
CA LYS A 126 10.43 -16.94 3.06
C LYS A 126 9.49 -16.89 4.26
N GLU A 127 9.97 -16.41 5.41
CA GLU A 127 9.15 -16.18 6.60
C GLU A 127 8.04 -15.14 6.32
N ALA A 128 8.41 -14.01 5.71
CA ALA A 128 7.47 -12.96 5.37
C ALA A 128 6.36 -13.49 4.45
N TYR A 129 6.71 -14.16 3.36
CA TYR A 129 5.72 -14.73 2.42
C TYR A 129 4.79 -15.72 3.10
N TYR A 130 5.33 -16.63 3.90
CA TYR A 130 4.52 -17.62 4.59
C TYR A 130 3.49 -16.97 5.52
N VAL A 131 3.93 -16.03 6.35
CA VAL A 131 3.05 -15.34 7.30
C VAL A 131 2.03 -14.45 6.59
N LEU A 132 2.45 -13.73 5.56
CA LEU A 132 1.56 -12.87 4.78
C LEU A 132 0.44 -13.69 4.12
N ASP A 133 0.80 -14.81 3.48
CA ASP A 133 -0.11 -15.57 2.64
C ASP A 133 -1.03 -16.50 3.42
N HIS A 134 -0.62 -16.97 4.62
CA HIS A 134 -1.35 -17.96 5.40
C HIS A 134 -1.91 -17.45 6.74
N THR A 135 -1.34 -16.37 7.29
CA THR A 135 -1.75 -15.88 8.62
C THR A 135 -2.36 -14.49 8.54
N LEU A 136 -1.63 -13.55 7.94
CA LEU A 136 -2.08 -12.16 7.88
C LEU A 136 -3.16 -11.94 6.83
N GLN A 137 -3.18 -12.71 5.74
CA GLN A 137 -4.27 -12.66 4.76
C GLN A 137 -5.61 -12.94 5.47
N ASP A 138 -5.71 -14.08 6.17
CA ASP A 138 -6.95 -14.50 6.85
C ASP A 138 -7.32 -13.56 8.01
N TYR A 139 -6.32 -13.02 8.71
CA TYR A 139 -6.52 -12.12 9.85
C TYR A 139 -7.01 -10.73 9.42
N LEU A 140 -6.52 -10.20 8.29
CA LEU A 140 -6.79 -8.84 7.84
C LEU A 140 -7.97 -8.74 6.87
N GLU A 141 -8.25 -9.78 6.07
CA GLU A 141 -9.30 -9.74 5.06
C GLU A 141 -10.66 -9.30 5.63
N PRO A 142 -11.21 -9.87 6.71
CA PRO A 142 -12.51 -9.43 7.26
C PRO A 142 -12.49 -7.99 7.76
N LYS A 143 -11.32 -7.46 8.15
CA LYS A 143 -11.18 -6.07 8.59
C LYS A 143 -11.25 -5.11 7.40
N PHE A 144 -10.66 -5.48 6.27
CA PHE A 144 -10.78 -4.73 5.02
C PHE A 144 -12.19 -4.79 4.46
N GLU A 145 -12.85 -5.94 4.52
CA GLU A 145 -14.25 -6.09 4.09
C GLU A 145 -15.19 -5.17 4.89
N ALA A 146 -14.98 -5.06 6.20
CA ALA A 146 -15.72 -4.15 7.06
C ALA A 146 -15.51 -2.67 6.69
N LYS A 147 -14.46 -2.35 5.90
CA LYS A 147 -14.16 -1.00 5.38
C LYS A 147 -14.56 -0.79 3.92
N GLY A 148 -15.11 -1.79 3.27
CA GLY A 148 -15.61 -1.71 1.90
C GLY A 148 -14.66 -2.18 0.80
N ALA A 149 -13.57 -2.87 1.14
CA ALA A 149 -12.69 -3.51 0.17
C ALA A 149 -12.44 -4.99 0.52
N LYS A 150 -12.25 -5.83 -0.50
CA LYS A 150 -11.68 -7.16 -0.36
C LYS A 150 -10.16 -7.06 -0.53
N HIS A 151 -9.42 -7.66 0.40
CA HIS A 151 -7.97 -7.81 0.29
C HIS A 151 -7.68 -9.05 -0.56
N LEU A 152 -7.07 -8.85 -1.73
CA LEU A 152 -6.84 -9.93 -2.70
C LEU A 152 -5.53 -10.67 -2.45
N ALA A 153 -4.45 -9.94 -2.22
CA ALA A 153 -3.13 -10.51 -2.01
C ALA A 153 -2.14 -9.44 -1.48
N PHE A 154 -1.05 -9.92 -0.87
CA PHE A 154 0.12 -9.10 -0.56
C PHE A 154 1.12 -9.13 -1.72
N ALA A 155 1.27 -8.00 -2.40
CA ALA A 155 2.32 -7.80 -3.40
C ALA A 155 3.68 -7.58 -2.73
N GLU A 156 4.76 -7.97 -3.41
CA GLU A 156 6.14 -7.70 -2.96
C GLU A 156 6.42 -6.20 -2.94
N LEU A 157 7.01 -5.73 -1.86
CA LEU A 157 7.75 -4.49 -1.82
C LEU A 157 9.20 -4.78 -1.43
N GLY A 158 9.44 -5.47 -0.33
CA GLY A 158 10.74 -6.00 0.06
C GLY A 158 11.24 -5.53 1.42
N PHE A 159 12.44 -5.99 1.82
CA PHE A 159 13.14 -5.46 2.98
C PHE A 159 13.56 -4.02 2.74
N ARG A 160 13.33 -3.17 3.73
CA ARG A 160 13.58 -1.74 3.68
C ARG A 160 14.94 -1.41 4.25
N HIS A 161 15.61 -0.44 3.63
CA HIS A 161 16.97 -0.04 3.91
C HIS A 161 17.06 1.48 3.94
N PHE A 162 17.89 2.04 4.84
CA PHE A 162 18.11 3.49 4.88
C PHE A 162 18.97 3.96 3.72
N THR A 163 18.57 5.09 3.10
CA THR A 163 19.43 5.87 2.22
C THR A 163 19.58 7.29 2.74
N ASN A 164 20.72 7.96 2.48
CA ASN A 164 20.91 9.35 2.85
C ASN A 164 22.07 10.03 2.09
N ASN A 165 22.15 11.36 2.18
CA ASN A 165 23.23 12.16 1.57
C ASN A 165 24.30 12.66 2.56
N THR A 166 24.11 12.41 3.86
CA THR A 166 24.93 13.07 4.92
C THR A 166 26.18 12.25 5.25
N ARG A 167 26.01 10.93 5.49
CA ARG A 167 27.09 10.03 5.93
C ARG A 167 26.73 8.57 5.77
N PRO A 168 27.72 7.66 5.68
CA PRO A 168 27.48 6.24 5.85
C PRO A 168 26.82 5.93 7.20
N ILE A 169 25.82 5.06 7.22
CA ILE A 169 25.18 4.54 8.43
C ILE A 169 25.64 3.09 8.57
N LYS A 170 26.52 2.80 9.53
CA LYS A 170 27.08 1.47 9.78
C LYS A 170 26.54 0.81 11.06
N LYS A 171 25.92 1.59 11.93
CA LYS A 171 25.28 1.15 13.19
C LYS A 171 24.17 2.11 13.58
N ALA A 172 23.28 1.69 14.45
CA ALA A 172 22.10 2.47 14.86
C ALA A 172 22.44 3.88 15.36
N SER A 173 23.54 4.05 16.11
CA SER A 173 23.96 5.38 16.61
C SER A 173 24.34 6.38 15.52
N ASP A 174 24.61 5.94 14.29
CA ASP A 174 24.94 6.83 13.16
C ASP A 174 23.68 7.51 12.61
N MET A 175 22.49 7.04 12.98
CA MET A 175 21.20 7.64 12.63
C MET A 175 20.94 8.97 13.36
N LYS A 176 21.63 9.18 14.50
CA LYS A 176 21.39 10.33 15.36
C LYS A 176 21.41 11.66 14.63
N GLY A 177 20.30 12.39 14.74
CA GLY A 177 20.15 13.76 14.21
C GLY A 177 19.87 13.82 12.71
N LEU A 178 19.82 12.69 11.98
CA LEU A 178 19.37 12.68 10.58
C LEU A 178 17.88 12.98 10.49
N LYS A 179 17.49 13.74 9.49
CA LYS A 179 16.10 13.92 9.08
C LYS A 179 15.76 12.84 8.07
N ILE A 180 14.97 11.87 8.48
CA ILE A 180 14.57 10.76 7.62
C ILE A 180 13.12 10.94 7.20
N ARG A 181 12.88 10.90 5.90
CA ARG A 181 11.51 10.79 5.40
C ARG A 181 10.92 9.45 5.83
N VAL A 182 9.70 9.49 6.32
CA VAL A 182 8.92 8.30 6.68
C VAL A 182 7.54 8.35 6.04
N GLN A 183 6.85 7.22 6.08
CA GLN A 183 5.44 7.13 5.72
C GLN A 183 4.57 7.73 6.83
N GLU A 184 3.34 8.12 6.51
CA GLU A 184 2.40 8.78 7.44
C GLU A 184 1.73 7.78 8.40
N ALA A 185 2.52 6.96 9.10
CA ALA A 185 2.01 5.99 10.04
C ALA A 185 2.77 6.05 11.37
N PRO A 186 2.07 5.94 12.53
CA PRO A 186 2.63 6.19 13.84
C PRO A 186 3.85 5.35 14.22
N VAL A 187 3.91 4.09 13.80
CA VAL A 187 5.05 3.20 14.12
C VAL A 187 6.37 3.72 13.54
N TRP A 188 6.32 4.38 12.37
CA TRP A 188 7.50 4.97 11.77
C TRP A 188 8.10 6.13 12.59
N PHE A 189 7.23 6.90 13.27
CA PHE A 189 7.71 7.97 14.18
C PHE A 189 8.40 7.38 15.40
N ALA A 190 7.84 6.29 15.97
CA ALA A 190 8.45 5.59 17.10
C ALA A 190 9.81 5.01 16.70
N LEU A 191 9.91 4.35 15.54
CA LEU A 191 11.16 3.80 15.01
C LEU A 191 12.24 4.87 14.87
N MET A 192 11.91 6.03 14.30
CA MET A 192 12.88 7.12 14.18
C MET A 192 13.31 7.68 15.54
N ASN A 193 12.38 7.75 16.50
CA ASN A 193 12.69 8.17 17.86
C ASN A 193 13.69 7.22 18.54
N ASP A 194 13.48 5.92 18.44
CA ASP A 194 14.40 4.91 18.98
C ASP A 194 15.81 5.02 18.38
N LEU A 195 15.88 5.35 17.09
CA LEU A 195 17.12 5.57 16.36
C LEU A 195 17.70 6.99 16.54
N GLN A 196 17.09 7.84 17.38
CA GLN A 196 17.47 9.23 17.61
C GLN A 196 17.53 10.09 16.34
N ALA A 197 16.75 9.72 15.32
CA ALA A 197 16.54 10.44 14.08
C ALA A 197 15.25 11.28 14.13
N THR A 198 15.09 12.21 13.21
CA THR A 198 13.87 13.00 13.07
C THR A 198 13.00 12.44 11.96
N ALA A 199 11.81 11.97 12.30
CA ALA A 199 10.81 11.53 11.32
C ALA A 199 10.18 12.75 10.61
N THR A 200 10.15 12.73 9.28
CA THR A 200 9.50 13.75 8.46
C THR A 200 8.54 13.06 7.47
N PRO A 201 7.23 13.11 7.68
CA PRO A 201 6.28 12.45 6.79
C PRO A 201 6.19 13.21 5.46
N VAL A 202 6.36 12.49 4.34
CA VAL A 202 6.21 13.03 2.99
C VAL A 202 5.56 11.94 2.12
N PRO A 203 4.52 12.27 1.33
CA PRO A 203 3.93 11.35 0.37
C PRO A 203 4.97 10.82 -0.62
N PHE A 204 4.85 9.55 -1.01
CA PHE A 204 5.84 8.93 -1.92
C PHE A 204 5.97 9.68 -3.26
N ALA A 205 4.86 10.24 -3.76
CA ALA A 205 4.85 11.04 -5.00
C ALA A 205 5.77 12.27 -4.94
N GLU A 206 6.04 12.81 -3.75
CA GLU A 206 6.84 14.03 -3.53
C GLU A 206 8.27 13.71 -3.08
N LEU A 207 8.56 12.43 -2.80
CA LEU A 207 9.79 12.03 -2.14
C LEU A 207 11.05 12.38 -2.93
N TYR A 208 11.11 12.10 -4.24
CA TYR A 208 12.27 12.44 -5.06
C TYR A 208 12.61 13.93 -4.97
N THR A 209 11.59 14.78 -5.06
CA THR A 209 11.76 16.24 -4.96
C THR A 209 12.20 16.66 -3.55
N ALA A 210 11.65 16.07 -2.51
CA ALA A 210 12.02 16.36 -1.13
C ALA A 210 13.50 15.99 -0.85
N LEU A 211 13.97 14.85 -1.37
CA LEU A 211 15.37 14.42 -1.30
C LEU A 211 16.28 15.35 -2.10
N GLN A 212 15.89 15.68 -3.34
CA GLN A 212 16.66 16.55 -4.21
C GLN A 212 16.84 17.96 -3.65
N GLN A 213 15.81 18.48 -2.98
CA GLN A 213 15.85 19.82 -2.37
C GLN A 213 16.47 19.82 -0.96
N GLY A 214 16.86 18.66 -0.40
CA GLY A 214 17.40 18.56 0.96
C GLY A 214 16.38 18.91 2.05
N MET A 215 15.07 18.74 1.79
CA MET A 215 14.05 18.87 2.82
C MET A 215 14.26 17.80 3.89
N VAL A 216 14.70 16.63 3.49
CA VAL A 216 15.13 15.50 4.31
C VAL A 216 16.53 15.06 3.91
N ASP A 217 17.29 14.50 4.87
CA ASP A 217 18.64 13.99 4.62
C ASP A 217 18.60 12.63 3.92
N GLY A 218 17.55 11.85 4.19
CA GLY A 218 17.40 10.50 3.69
C GLY A 218 15.97 9.97 3.77
N GLU A 219 15.84 8.73 3.40
CA GLU A 219 14.60 7.97 3.40
C GLU A 219 14.88 6.49 3.69
N GLU A 220 13.85 5.64 3.73
CA GLU A 220 13.98 4.21 3.87
C GLU A 220 13.03 3.51 2.88
N ASN A 221 13.57 2.63 2.06
CA ASN A 221 12.82 1.87 1.06
C ASN A 221 13.57 0.58 0.65
N PRO A 222 12.85 -0.36 0.03
CA PRO A 222 13.47 -1.52 -0.59
C PRO A 222 14.34 -1.17 -1.80
N ILE A 223 15.34 -2.00 -2.07
CA ILE A 223 16.26 -1.87 -3.22
C ILE A 223 15.51 -1.60 -4.52
N ALA A 224 14.45 -2.35 -4.80
CA ALA A 224 13.68 -2.20 -6.02
C ALA A 224 12.93 -0.85 -6.11
N SER A 225 12.47 -0.29 -4.98
CA SER A 225 11.86 1.05 -4.93
C SER A 225 12.88 2.15 -5.17
N VAL A 226 14.05 2.05 -4.52
CA VAL A 226 15.18 3.00 -4.72
C VAL A 226 15.63 2.99 -6.18
N ALA A 227 15.74 1.81 -6.79
CA ALA A 227 16.15 1.66 -8.19
C ALA A 227 15.09 2.21 -9.16
N SER A 228 13.82 1.80 -9.04
CA SER A 228 12.76 2.21 -9.97
C SER A 228 12.43 3.70 -9.88
N SER A 229 12.50 4.27 -8.67
CA SER A 229 12.28 5.71 -8.43
C SER A 229 13.54 6.56 -8.63
N LYS A 230 14.67 5.93 -8.97
CA LYS A 230 15.96 6.59 -9.21
C LYS A 230 16.48 7.41 -8.01
N PHE A 231 16.17 6.99 -6.80
CA PHE A 231 16.65 7.72 -5.62
C PHE A 231 18.18 7.75 -5.53
N TYR A 232 18.88 6.81 -6.16
CA TYR A 232 20.34 6.82 -6.27
C TYR A 232 20.90 8.08 -7.01
N GLU A 233 20.07 8.85 -7.73
CA GLU A 233 20.48 10.13 -8.33
C GLU A 233 20.52 11.26 -7.29
N VAL A 234 19.81 11.12 -6.17
CA VAL A 234 19.63 12.12 -5.11
C VAL A 234 19.98 11.59 -3.72
N GLN A 235 20.49 10.37 -3.61
CA GLN A 235 20.95 9.73 -2.38
C GLN A 235 22.31 9.07 -2.60
N LYS A 236 23.28 9.45 -1.79
CA LYS A 236 24.67 9.00 -1.94
C LYS A 236 24.94 7.66 -1.26
N TYR A 237 24.38 7.46 -0.07
CA TYR A 237 24.66 6.28 0.77
C TYR A 237 23.42 5.42 0.92
N MET A 238 23.62 4.08 0.90
CA MET A 238 22.61 3.08 1.21
C MET A 238 23.17 2.11 2.22
N SER A 239 22.45 1.87 3.30
CA SER A 239 22.82 0.99 4.41
C SER A 239 21.90 -0.21 4.42
N LEU A 240 22.46 -1.41 4.20
CA LEU A 240 21.69 -2.65 4.06
C LEU A 240 21.28 -3.23 5.43
N ASP A 241 20.47 -2.49 6.16
CA ASP A 241 20.04 -2.85 7.51
C ASP A 241 18.79 -3.75 7.57
N GLY A 242 17.95 -3.73 6.54
CA GLY A 242 16.78 -4.61 6.44
C GLY A 242 15.81 -4.52 7.62
N HIS A 243 15.63 -3.33 8.18
CA HIS A 243 14.95 -3.13 9.46
C HIS A 243 13.49 -3.60 9.48
N THR A 244 12.76 -3.51 8.37
CA THR A 244 11.40 -4.02 8.23
C THR A 244 11.19 -4.70 6.89
N TYR A 245 10.18 -5.56 6.81
CA TYR A 245 9.69 -6.10 5.54
C TYR A 245 8.37 -5.43 5.19
N ALA A 246 8.32 -4.75 4.06
CA ALA A 246 7.14 -4.09 3.56
C ALA A 246 6.43 -4.90 2.47
N ALA A 247 5.11 -4.82 2.45
CA ALA A 247 4.26 -5.40 1.42
C ALA A 247 3.25 -4.38 0.90
N GLY A 248 2.84 -4.54 -0.35
CA GLY A 248 1.68 -3.86 -0.89
C GLY A 248 0.41 -4.65 -0.66
N SER A 249 -0.67 -3.99 -0.31
CA SER A 249 -2.02 -4.57 -0.29
C SER A 249 -2.71 -4.32 -1.63
N ALA A 250 -3.02 -5.39 -2.35
CA ALA A 250 -3.89 -5.32 -3.53
C ALA A 250 -5.34 -5.37 -3.06
N LEU A 251 -6.03 -4.23 -3.16
CA LEU A 251 -7.41 -4.07 -2.70
C LEU A 251 -8.34 -3.91 -3.89
N ILE A 252 -9.48 -4.61 -3.85
CA ILE A 252 -10.59 -4.39 -4.78
C ILE A 252 -11.81 -3.89 -3.99
N ASN A 253 -12.56 -2.94 -4.54
CA ASN A 253 -13.79 -2.49 -3.91
C ASN A 253 -14.76 -3.67 -3.73
N LYS A 254 -15.25 -3.86 -2.50
CA LYS A 254 -16.10 -5.02 -2.14
C LYS A 254 -17.39 -5.04 -2.93
N GLN A 255 -18.06 -3.88 -3.10
CA GLN A 255 -19.31 -3.81 -3.84
C GLN A 255 -19.11 -4.12 -5.33
N PHE A 256 -18.00 -3.65 -5.92
CA PHE A 256 -17.66 -4.01 -7.30
C PHE A 256 -17.39 -5.52 -7.42
N TYR A 257 -16.56 -6.09 -6.54
CA TYR A 257 -16.27 -7.52 -6.52
C TYR A 257 -17.54 -8.38 -6.41
N ASP A 258 -18.44 -8.03 -5.50
CA ASP A 258 -19.72 -8.74 -5.29
C ASP A 258 -20.68 -8.58 -6.47
N SER A 259 -20.51 -7.59 -7.33
CA SER A 259 -21.31 -7.39 -8.55
C SER A 259 -20.86 -8.30 -9.70
N LEU A 260 -19.67 -8.91 -9.61
CA LEU A 260 -19.17 -9.83 -10.60
C LEU A 260 -19.91 -11.19 -10.52
N PRO A 261 -20.18 -11.85 -11.63
CA PRO A 261 -20.58 -13.25 -11.64
C PRO A 261 -19.60 -14.15 -10.88
N PRO A 262 -20.05 -15.25 -10.25
CA PRO A 262 -19.18 -16.12 -9.46
C PRO A 262 -17.94 -16.64 -10.21
N GLU A 263 -18.06 -16.92 -11.50
CA GLU A 263 -16.94 -17.34 -12.34
C GLU A 263 -15.89 -16.22 -12.51
N TYR A 264 -16.31 -14.94 -12.54
CA TYR A 264 -15.37 -13.81 -12.63
C TYR A 264 -14.78 -13.45 -11.27
N GLN A 265 -15.52 -13.62 -10.18
CA GLN A 265 -14.96 -13.50 -8.83
C GLN A 265 -13.81 -14.50 -8.64
N LYS A 266 -14.05 -15.78 -9.03
CA LYS A 266 -12.99 -16.81 -9.00
C LYS A 266 -11.80 -16.45 -9.88
N ALA A 267 -12.04 -15.91 -11.07
CA ALA A 267 -10.97 -15.48 -11.97
C ALA A 267 -10.15 -14.31 -11.39
N VAL A 268 -10.80 -13.38 -10.70
CA VAL A 268 -10.13 -12.28 -9.98
C VAL A 268 -9.25 -12.81 -8.84
N ASP A 269 -9.77 -13.72 -8.02
CA ASP A 269 -9.00 -14.32 -6.92
C ASP A 269 -7.80 -15.13 -7.44
N GLU A 270 -7.99 -15.94 -8.50
CA GLU A 270 -6.91 -16.71 -9.14
C GLU A 270 -5.85 -15.78 -9.77
N ALA A 271 -6.30 -14.73 -10.45
CA ALA A 271 -5.39 -13.74 -11.06
C ALA A 271 -4.58 -12.96 -10.00
N ALA A 272 -5.16 -12.68 -8.84
CA ALA A 272 -4.47 -11.99 -7.76
C ALA A 272 -3.32 -12.84 -7.19
N ILE A 273 -3.56 -14.14 -6.97
CA ILE A 273 -2.54 -15.07 -6.49
C ILE A 273 -1.44 -15.26 -7.55
N TYR A 274 -1.83 -15.45 -8.82
CA TYR A 274 -0.87 -15.53 -9.93
C TYR A 274 0.01 -14.27 -10.01
N ALA A 275 -0.61 -13.08 -9.91
CA ALA A 275 0.12 -11.81 -9.98
C ALA A 275 1.10 -11.65 -8.82
N ARG A 276 0.71 -12.05 -7.61
CA ARG A 276 1.59 -12.07 -6.43
C ARG A 276 2.84 -12.92 -6.68
N ASP A 277 2.63 -14.16 -7.12
CA ASP A 277 3.73 -15.12 -7.26
C ASP A 277 4.66 -14.72 -8.42
N ALA A 278 4.09 -14.31 -9.56
CA ALA A 278 4.86 -13.85 -10.71
C ALA A 278 5.65 -12.56 -10.40
N GLN A 279 5.04 -11.61 -9.70
CA GLN A 279 5.69 -10.36 -9.32
C GLN A 279 6.81 -10.61 -8.31
N ARG A 280 6.62 -11.47 -7.29
CA ARG A 280 7.68 -11.87 -6.35
C ARG A 280 8.86 -12.50 -7.08
N ALA A 281 8.61 -13.41 -8.01
CA ALA A 281 9.66 -14.05 -8.81
C ALA A 281 10.43 -13.03 -9.67
N ASP A 282 9.70 -12.12 -10.34
CA ASP A 282 10.29 -11.09 -11.18
C ASP A 282 11.18 -10.13 -10.39
N ILE A 283 10.69 -9.59 -9.27
CA ILE A 283 11.43 -8.63 -8.44
C ILE A 283 12.65 -9.32 -7.80
N ASN A 284 12.47 -10.49 -7.21
CA ASN A 284 13.57 -11.23 -6.57
C ASN A 284 14.68 -11.58 -7.58
N GLY A 285 14.32 -11.93 -8.81
CA GLY A 285 15.28 -12.23 -9.87
C GLY A 285 16.11 -11.02 -10.32
N LYS A 286 15.63 -9.80 -10.07
CA LYS A 286 16.28 -8.56 -10.51
C LYS A 286 17.00 -7.80 -9.39
N GLU A 287 16.69 -8.06 -8.13
CA GLU A 287 17.12 -7.24 -6.98
C GLU A 287 18.65 -7.10 -6.88
N ALA A 288 19.40 -8.20 -7.02
CA ALA A 288 20.86 -8.17 -7.01
C ALA A 288 21.43 -7.29 -8.13
N LYS A 289 20.87 -7.40 -9.35
CA LYS A 289 21.29 -6.55 -10.46
C LYS A 289 20.95 -5.08 -10.23
N MET A 290 19.79 -4.77 -9.66
CA MET A 290 19.41 -3.40 -9.33
C MET A 290 20.43 -2.77 -8.37
N LEU A 291 20.86 -3.51 -7.35
CA LEU A 291 21.87 -3.05 -6.40
C LEU A 291 23.22 -2.78 -7.09
N GLU A 292 23.68 -3.68 -7.95
CA GLU A 292 24.90 -3.52 -8.75
C GLU A 292 24.82 -2.29 -9.67
N ASP A 293 23.68 -2.10 -10.36
CA ASP A 293 23.47 -0.97 -11.25
C ASP A 293 23.47 0.37 -10.47
N MET A 294 22.92 0.42 -9.26
CA MET A 294 22.98 1.61 -8.39
C MET A 294 24.41 1.89 -7.92
N LYS A 295 25.18 0.88 -7.52
CA LYS A 295 26.62 1.01 -7.19
C LYS A 295 27.41 1.56 -8.39
N ALA A 296 27.17 1.02 -9.58
CA ALA A 296 27.84 1.49 -10.81
C ALA A 296 27.51 2.95 -11.14
N LYS A 297 26.36 3.47 -10.65
CA LYS A 297 25.94 4.87 -10.79
C LYS A 297 26.44 5.77 -9.67
N GLY A 298 27.24 5.25 -8.74
CA GLY A 298 27.91 6.02 -7.71
C GLY A 298 27.27 5.98 -6.32
N MET A 299 26.24 5.15 -6.10
CA MET A 299 25.70 4.93 -4.76
C MET A 299 26.69 4.09 -3.94
N GLU A 300 27.11 4.60 -2.79
CA GLU A 300 27.91 3.86 -1.83
C GLU A 300 27.00 2.97 -0.98
N VAL A 301 27.24 1.66 -1.02
CA VAL A 301 26.40 0.67 -0.32
C VAL A 301 27.20 -0.02 0.75
N ASP A 302 26.74 0.08 2.01
CA ASP A 302 27.40 -0.47 3.18
C ASP A 302 26.57 -1.59 3.81
N GLU A 303 27.27 -2.66 4.24
CA GLU A 303 26.78 -3.60 5.24
C GLU A 303 26.82 -2.93 6.61
N VAL A 304 25.89 -3.29 7.51
CA VAL A 304 25.74 -2.65 8.80
C VAL A 304 25.80 -3.64 9.97
N ASP A 305 26.08 -3.12 11.16
CA ASP A 305 25.90 -3.83 12.43
C ASP A 305 24.40 -3.95 12.74
N ILE A 306 23.77 -4.99 12.21
CA ILE A 306 22.32 -5.27 12.38
C ILE A 306 21.97 -5.44 13.86
N ASP A 307 22.85 -6.00 14.68
CA ASP A 307 22.58 -6.22 16.11
C ASP A 307 22.46 -4.90 16.87
N SER A 308 23.19 -3.86 16.47
CA SER A 308 23.01 -2.52 17.03
C SER A 308 21.61 -1.93 16.75
N PHE A 309 21.06 -2.18 15.56
CA PHE A 309 19.70 -1.74 15.22
C PHE A 309 18.63 -2.55 15.95
N LYS A 310 18.80 -3.88 16.03
CA LYS A 310 17.89 -4.73 16.81
C LYS A 310 17.85 -4.33 18.27
N GLU A 311 19.00 -4.03 18.87
CA GLU A 311 19.08 -3.60 20.27
C GLU A 311 18.40 -2.24 20.46
N ALA A 312 18.62 -1.29 19.55
CA ALA A 312 18.02 0.04 19.63
C ALA A 312 16.48 0.02 19.53
N THR A 313 15.92 -0.96 18.81
CA THR A 313 14.47 -1.02 18.49
C THR A 313 13.71 -2.18 19.15
N LYS A 314 14.38 -2.94 20.04
CA LYS A 314 13.84 -4.19 20.62
C LYS A 314 12.53 -4.04 21.39
N ASP A 315 12.28 -2.88 21.98
CA ASP A 315 11.11 -2.62 22.81
C ASP A 315 10.03 -1.81 22.08
N LEU A 316 10.25 -1.40 20.82
CA LEU A 316 9.35 -0.54 20.06
C LEU A 316 7.90 -1.04 20.06
N TYR A 317 7.66 -2.34 19.84
CA TYR A 317 6.29 -2.89 19.80
C TYR A 317 5.57 -2.90 21.15
N ARG A 318 6.32 -2.66 22.25
CA ARG A 318 5.79 -2.55 23.62
C ARG A 318 5.48 -1.13 24.02
N GLU A 319 5.93 -0.14 23.24
CA GLU A 319 5.63 1.26 23.51
C GLU A 319 4.11 1.49 23.51
N PRO A 320 3.55 2.25 24.46
CA PRO A 320 2.11 2.46 24.58
C PRO A 320 1.44 3.00 23.32
N ALA A 321 2.13 3.80 22.53
CA ALA A 321 1.64 4.35 21.28
C ALA A 321 1.55 3.27 20.19
N VAL A 322 2.56 2.40 20.09
CA VAL A 322 2.63 1.30 19.13
C VAL A 322 1.68 0.16 19.54
N ALA A 323 1.69 -0.25 20.82
CA ALA A 323 0.86 -1.33 21.36
C ALA A 323 -0.65 -1.08 21.22
N LYS A 324 -1.07 0.18 21.09
CA LYS A 324 -2.47 0.52 20.79
C LYS A 324 -2.87 0.16 19.35
N LEU A 325 -1.93 0.14 18.44
CA LEU A 325 -2.12 -0.07 17.00
C LEU A 325 -1.83 -1.53 16.62
N VAL A 326 -0.70 -2.03 17.09
CA VAL A 326 -0.26 -3.41 16.91
C VAL A 326 -0.29 -4.08 18.28
N LYS A 327 -1.37 -4.79 18.56
CA LYS A 327 -1.53 -5.48 19.85
C LYS A 327 -0.46 -6.55 19.99
N PRO A 328 0.09 -6.74 21.21
CA PRO A 328 1.09 -7.77 21.47
C PRO A 328 0.67 -9.17 21.02
N GLU A 329 -0.63 -9.49 21.12
CA GLU A 329 -1.18 -10.78 20.69
C GLU A 329 -1.01 -11.02 19.19
N LEU A 330 -1.05 -9.95 18.35
CA LEU A 330 -0.80 -10.07 16.92
C LEU A 330 0.68 -10.34 16.64
N VAL A 331 1.58 -9.71 17.39
CA VAL A 331 3.02 -9.98 17.29
C VAL A 331 3.32 -11.44 17.65
N GLU A 332 2.72 -11.95 18.73
CA GLU A 332 2.88 -13.35 19.14
C GLU A 332 2.24 -14.33 18.14
N LEU A 333 1.10 -13.96 17.52
CA LEU A 333 0.51 -14.75 16.44
C LEU A 333 1.48 -14.90 15.26
N VAL A 334 2.12 -13.80 14.85
CA VAL A 334 3.11 -13.82 13.76
C VAL A 334 4.34 -14.65 14.13
N LYS A 335 4.91 -14.45 15.33
CA LYS A 335 6.05 -15.24 15.81
C LYS A 335 5.73 -16.73 15.87
N LYS A 336 4.54 -17.09 16.32
CA LYS A 336 4.06 -18.47 16.33
C LYS A 336 3.95 -19.03 14.90
N ALA A 337 3.36 -18.28 13.98
CA ALA A 337 3.26 -18.71 12.58
C ALA A 337 4.64 -18.98 11.94
N ILE A 338 5.65 -18.14 12.27
CA ILE A 338 7.04 -18.38 11.84
C ILE A 338 7.61 -19.67 12.44
N ALA A 339 7.38 -19.88 13.73
CA ALA A 339 7.87 -21.07 14.43
C ALA A 339 7.24 -22.38 13.92
N ASP A 340 5.96 -22.32 13.54
CA ASP A 340 5.17 -23.44 13.02
C ASP A 340 5.36 -23.66 11.50
N MET A 341 6.13 -22.80 10.83
CA MET A 341 6.38 -22.89 9.39
C MET A 341 7.01 -24.25 9.04
N PRO A 342 6.54 -24.95 8.00
CA PRO A 342 7.12 -26.21 7.54
C PRO A 342 8.62 -26.06 7.25
N LYS A 343 9.42 -26.89 7.89
CA LYS A 343 10.87 -26.97 7.58
C LYS A 343 11.00 -27.61 6.20
N SER A 344 11.39 -26.84 5.20
CA SER A 344 11.68 -27.31 3.84
C SER A 344 13.08 -27.86 3.73
#